data_c15b77a4ddb5097a7c835db803f043a0
#
_entry.id   c15b77a4ddb5097a7c835db803f043a0
#
_cell.length_a   1.000
_cell.length_b   1.000
_cell.length_c   1.000
_cell.angle_alpha   90.00
_cell.angle_beta   90.00
_cell.angle_gamma   90.00
#
_symmetry.space_group_name_H-M   'P 1'
#
loop_
_entity.id
_entity.type
_entity.pdbx_description
1 polymer ?
#
loop_
_entity_poly.entity_id
_entity_poly.type
_entity_poly.pdbx_seq_one_letter_code
_entity_poly.pdbx_strand_id
1 'polypeptide(L)'
;MRKYFTVTGEVKVQDGVYEFYTLVDPSLEADFKKLVVDLKPIGYIPVIGKSRDHGSDYVISVIKKRNSKPFGIWINLLLLIATLVSTIYVGRGLYTMYFGIYTWVSYFYGFLYFSLPLLIILGSHELGHFYMAKKSGVAASLPFFIPAPIPPLGTLGAFISLRDPLPDRKTLIKIGAAGPLVGFVMSLIIGVIGAYLGTIQKPVTVTSSDVNLVISLPIIYKIFPAIFIKNAHPVAFAAWVGFLVTAINLFPIGQLDGGHIARGLLGKNAKYFSYAFIIILVILGIYYYSWILFAIIIVILGLTHPPPLNDISKPGKKEVMVGIIAIALVAVSFSPIPFAEHVLPNYATADLTAGNNFAVYGNPVLNNDSLNLVVDNFNNYTIPLTVIVKAPVGLATTPSFNDSMQPLEKRTFNITVWPRSVASMGVFNFSVTVSASTLTKTYNRNLTVVTLDSNLTANNLNPYYSSIAAFSLSLSNYGSAALLEVYKFNSSSDFYINGTFGTSGNGTYLTISANKMSYVKVVFFNLTQAAGIVLVDKYHPWKAMIIFYIPSNSPQYKALYQY
;
A
#
# COMPACT_ATOMS: atom_id res chain seq x y z
N MET A 1 -19.26 -21.92 -52.39
CA MET A 1 -17.83 -22.21 -52.12
C MET A 1 -17.04 -22.23 -53.41
N ARG A 2 -17.28 -23.14 -54.34
CA ARG A 2 -16.52 -23.33 -55.59
C ARG A 2 -16.49 -22.10 -56.52
N LYS A 3 -17.40 -21.10 -56.34
CA LYS A 3 -17.37 -19.80 -57.04
C LYS A 3 -16.19 -18.91 -56.61
N TYR A 4 -15.70 -19.09 -55.38
CA TYR A 4 -14.70 -18.20 -54.77
C TYR A 4 -13.39 -18.91 -54.49
N PHE A 5 -13.40 -20.25 -54.30
CA PHE A 5 -12.23 -21.01 -53.87
C PHE A 5 -12.07 -22.32 -54.63
N THR A 6 -10.83 -22.72 -54.84
CA THR A 6 -10.50 -24.05 -55.33
C THR A 6 -10.64 -25.05 -54.18
N VAL A 7 -11.77 -25.74 -54.14
CA VAL A 7 -12.13 -26.73 -53.10
C VAL A 7 -11.50 -28.06 -53.43
N THR A 8 -10.63 -28.56 -52.57
CA THR A 8 -9.94 -29.86 -52.68
C THR A 8 -10.71 -30.97 -51.95
N GLY A 9 -11.53 -30.62 -50.97
CA GLY A 9 -12.35 -31.59 -50.23
C GLY A 9 -13.48 -30.88 -49.48
N GLU A 10 -14.56 -31.63 -49.21
CA GLU A 10 -15.68 -31.16 -48.41
C GLU A 10 -16.11 -32.26 -47.43
N VAL A 11 -16.39 -31.86 -46.18
CA VAL A 11 -16.86 -32.76 -45.12
C VAL A 11 -18.02 -32.13 -44.37
N LYS A 12 -19.10 -32.89 -44.19
CA LYS A 12 -20.19 -32.52 -43.27
C LYS A 12 -19.81 -33.03 -41.87
N VAL A 13 -19.44 -32.14 -40.97
CA VAL A 13 -18.99 -32.48 -39.61
C VAL A 13 -20.17 -32.83 -38.71
N GLN A 14 -21.27 -32.02 -38.80
CA GLN A 14 -22.54 -32.23 -38.09
C GLN A 14 -23.64 -31.44 -38.78
N ASP A 15 -24.90 -31.57 -38.33
CA ASP A 15 -25.98 -30.83 -38.91
C ASP A 15 -25.78 -29.31 -38.79
N GLY A 16 -25.70 -28.67 -39.98
CA GLY A 16 -25.48 -27.24 -40.10
C GLY A 16 -24.01 -26.79 -40.02
N VAL A 17 -23.04 -27.71 -39.99
CA VAL A 17 -21.61 -27.43 -40.06
C VAL A 17 -20.96 -28.17 -41.20
N TYR A 18 -20.39 -27.41 -42.13
CA TYR A 18 -19.72 -27.93 -43.34
C TYR A 18 -18.27 -27.39 -43.35
N GLU A 19 -17.31 -28.25 -43.62
CA GLU A 19 -15.91 -27.88 -43.79
C GLU A 19 -15.48 -28.07 -45.24
N PHE A 20 -14.84 -27.04 -45.78
CA PHE A 20 -14.30 -27.02 -47.15
C PHE A 20 -12.80 -26.79 -47.08
N TYR A 21 -12.06 -27.72 -47.62
CA TYR A 21 -10.63 -27.64 -47.73
C TYR A 21 -10.24 -26.91 -49.01
N THR A 22 -9.36 -25.92 -48.91
CA THR A 22 -9.03 -25.04 -50.04
C THR A 22 -7.52 -24.82 -50.12
N LEU A 23 -7.05 -24.53 -51.34
CA LEU A 23 -5.67 -24.13 -51.62
C LEU A 23 -5.50 -22.60 -51.43
N VAL A 24 -4.26 -22.17 -51.25
CA VAL A 24 -3.90 -20.73 -51.21
C VAL A 24 -4.25 -20.08 -52.54
N ASP A 25 -4.96 -18.94 -52.45
CA ASP A 25 -5.23 -18.05 -53.56
C ASP A 25 -4.80 -16.63 -53.17
N PRO A 26 -4.10 -15.88 -54.01
CA PRO A 26 -3.76 -14.48 -53.77
C PRO A 26 -4.96 -13.58 -53.46
N SER A 27 -6.13 -13.92 -53.99
CA SER A 27 -7.41 -13.22 -53.77
C SER A 27 -8.14 -13.61 -52.47
N LEU A 28 -7.59 -14.53 -51.69
CA LEU A 28 -8.22 -15.18 -50.52
C LEU A 28 -8.99 -14.20 -49.60
N GLU A 29 -8.37 -13.08 -49.21
CA GLU A 29 -9.03 -12.10 -48.34
C GLU A 29 -10.24 -11.41 -48.99
N ALA A 30 -10.12 -11.07 -50.29
CA ALA A 30 -11.16 -10.39 -51.01
C ALA A 30 -12.36 -11.32 -51.26
N ASP A 31 -12.07 -12.54 -51.67
CA ASP A 31 -13.09 -13.53 -51.98
C ASP A 31 -13.76 -14.11 -50.73
N PHE A 32 -13.01 -14.22 -49.61
CA PHE A 32 -13.61 -14.55 -48.33
C PHE A 32 -14.62 -13.47 -47.85
N LYS A 33 -14.29 -12.17 -48.06
CA LYS A 33 -15.25 -11.09 -47.76
C LYS A 33 -16.52 -11.19 -48.60
N LYS A 34 -16.41 -11.48 -49.89
CA LYS A 34 -17.57 -11.70 -50.76
C LYS A 34 -18.39 -12.89 -50.29
N LEU A 35 -17.73 -14.01 -49.93
CA LEU A 35 -18.37 -15.19 -49.37
C LEU A 35 -19.17 -14.89 -48.10
N VAL A 36 -18.61 -14.11 -47.19
CA VAL A 36 -19.30 -13.67 -45.95
C VAL A 36 -20.58 -12.91 -46.30
N VAL A 37 -20.51 -11.99 -47.28
CA VAL A 37 -21.67 -11.21 -47.73
C VAL A 37 -22.73 -12.10 -48.35
N ASP A 38 -22.36 -13.05 -49.19
CA ASP A 38 -23.31 -13.95 -49.88
C ASP A 38 -23.97 -14.97 -48.94
N LEU A 39 -23.26 -15.45 -47.90
CA LEU A 39 -23.78 -16.44 -46.97
C LEU A 39 -24.63 -15.83 -45.83
N LYS A 40 -24.40 -14.56 -45.50
CA LYS A 40 -25.12 -13.87 -44.41
C LYS A 40 -26.64 -13.86 -44.58
N PRO A 41 -27.21 -13.56 -45.80
CA PRO A 41 -28.68 -13.56 -46.03
C PRO A 41 -29.31 -14.94 -45.86
N ILE A 42 -28.60 -16.00 -46.19
CA ILE A 42 -29.09 -17.39 -46.09
C ILE A 42 -28.87 -18.01 -44.72
N GLY A 43 -28.35 -17.22 -43.75
CA GLY A 43 -28.19 -17.62 -42.35
C GLY A 43 -27.00 -18.50 -42.08
N TYR A 44 -25.91 -18.40 -42.85
CA TYR A 44 -24.68 -19.12 -42.63
C TYR A 44 -23.52 -18.17 -42.38
N ILE A 45 -22.57 -18.62 -41.57
CA ILE A 45 -21.38 -17.90 -41.18
C ILE A 45 -20.15 -18.69 -41.57
N PRO A 46 -19.32 -18.20 -42.52
CA PRO A 46 -18.05 -18.85 -42.85
C PRO A 46 -16.95 -18.41 -41.87
N VAL A 47 -16.11 -19.37 -41.47
CA VAL A 47 -14.90 -19.13 -40.65
C VAL A 47 -13.72 -19.78 -41.37
N ILE A 48 -12.68 -18.99 -41.64
CA ILE A 48 -11.48 -19.53 -42.30
C ILE A 48 -10.32 -19.70 -41.31
N GLY A 49 -9.67 -20.88 -41.37
CA GLY A 49 -8.51 -21.23 -40.54
C GLY A 49 -7.46 -21.99 -41.37
N LYS A 50 -6.27 -22.18 -40.80
CA LYS A 50 -5.25 -23.06 -41.38
C LYS A 50 -5.71 -24.51 -41.26
N SER A 51 -5.59 -25.27 -42.36
CA SER A 51 -5.80 -26.71 -42.35
C SER A 51 -4.74 -27.44 -41.56
N ARG A 52 -5.08 -28.59 -41.02
CA ARG A 52 -4.12 -29.52 -40.38
C ARG A 52 -3.84 -30.73 -41.29
N ASP A 53 -4.57 -30.87 -42.36
CA ASP A 53 -4.46 -32.01 -43.28
C ASP A 53 -3.41 -31.74 -44.37
N HIS A 54 -2.63 -32.77 -44.67
CA HIS A 54 -1.66 -32.77 -45.75
C HIS A 54 -2.41 -32.69 -47.13
N GLY A 55 -2.24 -31.58 -47.83
CA GLY A 55 -2.79 -31.36 -49.19
C GLY A 55 -3.76 -30.22 -49.32
N SER A 56 -4.11 -29.57 -48.22
CA SER A 56 -4.89 -28.31 -48.23
C SER A 56 -4.27 -27.29 -47.30
N ASP A 57 -4.22 -26.01 -47.72
CA ASP A 57 -3.61 -24.92 -46.96
C ASP A 57 -4.58 -24.34 -45.93
N TYR A 58 -5.86 -24.30 -46.25
CA TYR A 58 -6.90 -23.68 -45.45
C TYR A 58 -8.16 -24.51 -45.36
N VAL A 59 -8.86 -24.38 -44.25
CA VAL A 59 -10.20 -24.93 -44.06
C VAL A 59 -11.19 -23.77 -43.85
N ILE A 60 -12.30 -23.82 -44.59
CA ILE A 60 -13.41 -22.87 -44.40
C ILE A 60 -14.58 -23.66 -43.80
N SER A 61 -14.84 -23.40 -42.51
CA SER A 61 -15.98 -23.97 -41.81
C SER A 61 -17.21 -23.07 -42.01
N VAL A 62 -18.29 -23.58 -42.55
CA VAL A 62 -19.56 -22.86 -42.75
C VAL A 62 -20.52 -23.34 -41.68
N ILE A 63 -20.95 -22.44 -40.80
CA ILE A 63 -21.76 -22.75 -39.63
C ILE A 63 -23.11 -22.06 -39.77
N LYS A 64 -24.19 -22.78 -39.48
CA LYS A 64 -25.56 -22.17 -39.48
C LYS A 64 -25.66 -21.14 -38.35
N LYS A 65 -26.03 -19.90 -38.68
CA LYS A 65 -26.23 -18.81 -37.71
C LYS A 65 -27.37 -19.16 -36.76
N ARG A 66 -27.11 -19.17 -35.48
CA ARG A 66 -28.16 -19.32 -34.47
C ARG A 66 -28.92 -17.99 -34.34
N ASN A 67 -30.17 -17.99 -34.61
CA ASN A 67 -31.02 -16.81 -34.46
C ASN A 67 -31.30 -16.57 -32.96
N SER A 68 -30.56 -15.69 -32.34
CA SER A 68 -30.89 -15.16 -31.01
C SER A 68 -31.81 -13.93 -31.20
N LYS A 69 -32.96 -13.93 -30.55
CA LYS A 69 -33.82 -12.73 -30.52
C LYS A 69 -33.05 -11.62 -29.80
N PRO A 70 -32.98 -10.41 -30.36
CA PRO A 70 -32.34 -9.30 -29.69
C PRO A 70 -33.12 -8.89 -28.43
N PHE A 71 -32.43 -8.58 -27.36
CA PHE A 71 -33.07 -7.95 -26.20
C PHE A 71 -33.74 -6.64 -26.61
N GLY A 72 -34.94 -6.40 -26.10
CA GLY A 72 -35.65 -5.15 -26.34
C GLY A 72 -34.93 -3.96 -25.73
N ILE A 73 -35.00 -2.80 -26.37
CA ILE A 73 -34.35 -1.55 -25.92
C ILE A 73 -34.76 -1.15 -24.49
N TRP A 74 -35.93 -1.58 -24.05
CA TRP A 74 -36.44 -1.32 -22.71
C TRP A 74 -35.55 -1.92 -21.60
N ILE A 75 -34.86 -3.05 -21.88
CA ILE A 75 -33.92 -3.66 -20.92
C ILE A 75 -32.71 -2.75 -20.71
N ASN A 76 -32.17 -2.16 -21.79
CA ASN A 76 -31.07 -1.20 -21.68
C ASN A 76 -31.51 0.02 -20.84
N LEU A 77 -32.74 0.52 -21.07
CA LEU A 77 -33.26 1.65 -20.31
C LEU A 77 -33.48 1.30 -18.83
N LEU A 78 -34.06 0.14 -18.55
CA LEU A 78 -34.29 -0.33 -17.19
C LEU A 78 -32.95 -0.47 -16.41
N LEU A 79 -31.94 -1.08 -17.03
CA LEU A 79 -30.64 -1.24 -16.45
C LEU A 79 -29.92 0.11 -16.25
N LEU A 80 -30.08 1.04 -17.20
CA LEU A 80 -29.54 2.41 -17.04
C LEU A 80 -30.18 3.11 -15.84
N ILE A 81 -31.53 3.05 -15.70
CA ILE A 81 -32.25 3.65 -14.57
C ILE A 81 -31.81 2.99 -13.25
N ALA A 82 -31.73 1.67 -13.22
CA ALA A 82 -31.27 0.95 -12.02
C ALA A 82 -29.82 1.33 -11.64
N THR A 83 -28.93 1.49 -12.64
CA THR A 83 -27.55 1.94 -12.41
C THR A 83 -27.50 3.39 -11.97
N LEU A 84 -28.36 4.24 -12.53
CA LEU A 84 -28.49 5.63 -12.10
C LEU A 84 -28.87 5.72 -10.61
N VAL A 85 -29.89 4.94 -10.20
CA VAL A 85 -30.32 4.89 -8.78
C VAL A 85 -29.18 4.40 -7.87
N SER A 86 -28.50 3.31 -8.24
CA SER A 86 -27.41 2.75 -7.43
C SER A 86 -26.21 3.68 -7.33
N THR A 87 -25.85 4.36 -8.43
CA THR A 87 -24.74 5.33 -8.43
C THR A 87 -25.09 6.64 -7.70
N ILE A 88 -26.34 7.09 -7.75
CA ILE A 88 -26.82 8.23 -6.95
C ILE A 88 -26.76 7.90 -5.47
N TYR A 89 -27.15 6.70 -5.06
CA TYR A 89 -27.07 6.26 -3.68
C TYR A 89 -25.63 6.33 -3.17
N VAL A 90 -24.67 5.79 -3.92
CA VAL A 90 -23.25 5.86 -3.58
C VAL A 90 -22.73 7.31 -3.64
N GLY A 91 -23.10 8.06 -4.68
CA GLY A 91 -22.71 9.46 -4.85
C GLY A 91 -23.19 10.36 -3.72
N ARG A 92 -24.41 10.10 -3.19
CA ARG A 92 -24.87 10.75 -1.96
C ARG A 92 -23.90 10.50 -0.81
N GLY A 93 -23.48 9.25 -0.61
CA GLY A 93 -22.52 8.89 0.44
C GLY A 93 -21.20 9.66 0.29
N LEU A 94 -20.65 9.70 -0.92
CA LEU A 94 -19.43 10.44 -1.23
C LEU A 94 -19.59 11.95 -1.03
N TYR A 95 -20.75 12.51 -1.42
CA TYR A 95 -21.06 13.93 -1.22
C TYR A 95 -21.17 14.27 0.27
N THR A 96 -21.90 13.45 1.03
CA THR A 96 -22.05 13.67 2.48
C THR A 96 -20.73 13.54 3.21
N MET A 97 -19.90 12.59 2.81
CA MET A 97 -18.55 12.40 3.35
C MET A 97 -17.65 13.62 3.06
N TYR A 98 -17.77 14.21 1.87
CA TYR A 98 -16.94 15.34 1.46
C TYR A 98 -17.41 16.69 2.05
N PHE A 99 -18.73 16.95 2.02
CA PHE A 99 -19.32 18.26 2.39
C PHE A 99 -19.98 18.29 3.76
N GLY A 100 -20.15 17.17 4.45
CA GLY A 100 -20.83 17.09 5.76
C GLY A 100 -22.33 17.37 5.71
N ILE A 101 -22.97 17.39 4.53
CA ILE A 101 -24.37 17.75 4.33
C ILE A 101 -25.23 16.50 4.21
N TYR A 102 -26.15 16.27 5.17
CA TYR A 102 -27.01 15.08 5.27
C TYR A 102 -28.49 15.40 4.98
N THR A 103 -28.77 16.05 3.85
CA THR A 103 -30.11 16.47 3.47
C THR A 103 -30.56 15.78 2.17
N TRP A 104 -31.80 15.98 1.74
CA TRP A 104 -32.29 15.52 0.45
C TRP A 104 -31.49 16.08 -0.73
N VAL A 105 -30.94 17.27 -0.58
CA VAL A 105 -30.07 17.94 -1.54
C VAL A 105 -28.83 17.09 -1.86
N SER A 106 -28.35 16.27 -0.91
CA SER A 106 -27.21 15.37 -1.13
C SER A 106 -27.44 14.32 -2.22
N TYR A 107 -28.68 13.93 -2.50
CA TYR A 107 -28.97 13.03 -3.63
C TYR A 107 -28.74 13.73 -4.98
N PHE A 108 -29.18 14.99 -5.08
CA PHE A 108 -28.99 15.80 -6.28
C PHE A 108 -27.51 16.07 -6.56
N TYR A 109 -26.75 16.47 -5.55
CA TYR A 109 -25.31 16.68 -5.71
C TYR A 109 -24.54 15.36 -5.85
N GLY A 110 -24.98 14.28 -5.24
CA GLY A 110 -24.45 12.94 -5.47
C GLY A 110 -24.61 12.51 -6.91
N PHE A 111 -25.77 12.82 -7.55
CA PHE A 111 -25.96 12.66 -8.98
C PHE A 111 -24.98 13.54 -9.76
N LEU A 112 -24.94 14.84 -9.48
CA LEU A 112 -24.16 15.80 -10.28
C LEU A 112 -22.65 15.58 -10.18
N TYR A 113 -22.13 15.25 -9.00
CA TYR A 113 -20.70 15.19 -8.74
C TYR A 113 -20.09 13.77 -8.85
N PHE A 114 -20.91 12.73 -8.80
CA PHE A 114 -20.39 11.38 -8.93
C PHE A 114 -21.10 10.57 -10.02
N SER A 115 -22.43 10.43 -9.93
CA SER A 115 -23.18 9.54 -10.83
C SER A 115 -23.08 9.99 -12.29
N LEU A 116 -23.34 11.25 -12.59
CA LEU A 116 -23.28 11.82 -13.93
C LEU A 116 -21.86 11.73 -14.54
N PRO A 117 -20.79 12.18 -13.88
CA PRO A 117 -19.42 12.01 -14.37
C PRO A 117 -19.06 10.56 -14.65
N LEU A 118 -19.40 9.65 -13.73
CA LEU A 118 -19.13 8.22 -13.90
C LEU A 118 -19.87 7.63 -15.10
N LEU A 119 -21.16 7.93 -15.24
CA LEU A 119 -21.97 7.46 -16.37
C LEU A 119 -21.51 8.06 -17.70
N ILE A 120 -21.02 9.29 -17.73
CA ILE A 120 -20.41 9.89 -18.93
C ILE A 120 -19.15 9.11 -19.32
N ILE A 121 -18.27 8.76 -18.37
CA ILE A 121 -17.06 7.98 -18.65
C ILE A 121 -17.45 6.61 -19.22
N LEU A 122 -18.28 5.86 -18.48
CA LEU A 122 -18.69 4.50 -18.87
C LEU A 122 -19.49 4.50 -20.19
N GLY A 123 -20.42 5.43 -20.33
CA GLY A 123 -21.20 5.60 -21.54
C GLY A 123 -20.35 5.92 -22.75
N SER A 124 -19.37 6.82 -22.62
CA SER A 124 -18.43 7.17 -23.68
C SER A 124 -17.54 5.99 -24.06
N HIS A 125 -17.10 5.19 -23.10
CA HIS A 125 -16.36 3.95 -23.32
C HIS A 125 -17.17 3.00 -24.22
N GLU A 126 -18.39 2.67 -23.82
CA GLU A 126 -19.26 1.76 -24.59
C GLU A 126 -19.65 2.33 -25.95
N LEU A 127 -19.90 3.64 -26.06
CA LEU A 127 -20.16 4.31 -27.32
C LEU A 127 -18.95 4.28 -28.25
N GLY A 128 -17.74 4.28 -27.72
CA GLY A 128 -16.50 4.06 -28.48
C GLY A 128 -16.51 2.69 -29.18
N HIS A 129 -16.83 1.63 -28.46
CA HIS A 129 -16.99 0.29 -29.00
C HIS A 129 -18.13 0.23 -30.04
N PHE A 130 -19.30 0.76 -29.69
CA PHE A 130 -20.46 0.78 -30.55
C PHE A 130 -20.20 1.47 -31.89
N TYR A 131 -19.57 2.65 -31.83
CA TYR A 131 -19.21 3.41 -33.04
C TYR A 131 -18.23 2.62 -33.93
N MET A 132 -17.21 2.03 -33.32
CA MET A 132 -16.21 1.26 -34.07
C MET A 132 -16.77 -0.04 -34.62
N ALA A 133 -17.66 -0.72 -33.89
CA ALA A 133 -18.38 -1.89 -34.39
C ALA A 133 -19.23 -1.54 -35.59
N LYS A 134 -20.07 -0.47 -35.52
CA LYS A 134 -20.89 0.02 -36.63
C LYS A 134 -20.05 0.39 -37.85
N LYS A 135 -18.93 1.12 -37.65
CA LYS A 135 -17.99 1.46 -38.73
C LYS A 135 -17.35 0.24 -39.37
N SER A 136 -17.20 -0.85 -38.64
CA SER A 136 -16.64 -2.11 -39.12
C SER A 136 -17.70 -3.07 -39.68
N GLY A 137 -18.96 -2.66 -39.79
CA GLY A 137 -20.06 -3.48 -40.31
C GLY A 137 -20.55 -4.59 -39.36
N VAL A 138 -20.21 -4.48 -38.06
CA VAL A 138 -20.58 -5.42 -37.00
C VAL A 138 -21.81 -4.86 -36.27
N ALA A 139 -22.85 -5.64 -36.19
CA ALA A 139 -24.04 -5.26 -35.44
C ALA A 139 -23.77 -5.35 -33.94
N ALA A 140 -24.07 -4.28 -33.22
CA ALA A 140 -23.92 -4.17 -31.78
C ALA A 140 -25.22 -3.67 -31.13
N SER A 141 -25.40 -4.03 -29.85
CA SER A 141 -26.48 -3.48 -29.02
C SER A 141 -26.15 -2.10 -28.52
N LEU A 142 -27.15 -1.40 -27.98
CA LEU A 142 -26.88 -0.27 -27.07
C LEU A 142 -26.21 -0.76 -25.78
N PRO A 143 -25.56 0.11 -25.05
CA PRO A 143 -24.91 -0.24 -23.77
C PRO A 143 -25.89 -0.84 -22.75
N PHE A 144 -25.45 -1.90 -22.09
CA PHE A 144 -26.08 -2.45 -20.90
C PHE A 144 -25.26 -2.02 -19.68
N PHE A 145 -25.85 -1.23 -18.81
CA PHE A 145 -25.23 -0.82 -17.55
C PHE A 145 -25.53 -1.85 -16.47
N ILE A 146 -24.55 -2.19 -15.63
CA ILE A 146 -24.69 -3.18 -14.57
C ILE A 146 -24.83 -2.47 -13.22
N PRO A 147 -26.03 -2.39 -12.64
CA PRO A 147 -26.20 -1.77 -11.33
C PRO A 147 -25.54 -2.61 -10.23
N ALA A 148 -24.85 -1.97 -9.31
CA ALA A 148 -24.27 -2.60 -8.12
C ALA A 148 -24.30 -1.60 -6.97
N PRO A 149 -25.30 -1.65 -6.07
CA PRO A 149 -25.42 -0.70 -4.98
C PRO A 149 -24.40 -0.97 -3.86
N ILE A 150 -23.16 -1.28 -4.24
CA ILE A 150 -22.04 -1.60 -3.37
C ILE A 150 -21.08 -0.42 -3.36
N PRO A 151 -20.90 0.29 -2.23
CA PRO A 151 -19.85 1.29 -2.09
C PRO A 151 -18.46 0.70 -2.34
N PRO A 152 -17.53 1.48 -2.93
CA PRO A 152 -17.67 2.87 -3.30
C PRO A 152 -18.03 3.10 -4.79
N LEU A 153 -18.33 2.07 -5.57
CA LEU A 153 -18.45 2.19 -7.03
C LEU A 153 -19.88 2.46 -7.52
N GLY A 154 -20.88 1.77 -6.98
CA GLY A 154 -22.28 1.92 -7.38
C GLY A 154 -22.64 1.22 -8.69
N THR A 155 -21.68 0.70 -9.44
CA THR A 155 -21.86 -0.04 -10.68
C THR A 155 -20.68 -1.00 -10.90
N LEU A 156 -20.92 -2.09 -11.64
CA LEU A 156 -19.86 -2.99 -12.14
C LEU A 156 -19.42 -2.62 -13.56
N GLY A 157 -19.82 -1.43 -14.07
CA GLY A 157 -19.50 -0.98 -15.40
C GLY A 157 -20.67 -1.12 -16.39
N ALA A 158 -20.33 -1.13 -17.67
CA ALA A 158 -21.27 -1.32 -18.76
C ALA A 158 -20.63 -2.23 -19.82
N PHE A 159 -21.43 -2.77 -20.72
CA PHE A 159 -20.94 -3.53 -21.87
C PHE A 159 -21.90 -3.42 -23.05
N ILE A 160 -21.39 -3.59 -24.28
CA ILE A 160 -22.20 -3.81 -25.49
C ILE A 160 -22.20 -5.29 -25.86
N SER A 161 -23.28 -5.76 -26.45
CA SER A 161 -23.36 -7.10 -27.03
C SER A 161 -23.12 -7.04 -28.54
N LEU A 162 -22.03 -7.64 -29.00
CA LEU A 162 -21.76 -7.83 -30.42
C LEU A 162 -22.64 -8.97 -30.95
N ARG A 163 -23.48 -8.66 -31.93
CA ARG A 163 -24.47 -9.62 -32.47
C ARG A 163 -23.92 -10.45 -33.62
N ASP A 164 -22.94 -9.92 -34.32
CA ASP A 164 -22.26 -10.61 -35.42
C ASP A 164 -20.85 -11.01 -34.99
N PRO A 165 -20.33 -12.14 -35.46
CA PRO A 165 -18.91 -12.49 -35.25
C PRO A 165 -18.00 -11.44 -35.88
N LEU A 166 -16.84 -11.23 -35.25
CA LEU A 166 -15.88 -10.25 -35.73
C LEU A 166 -15.21 -10.70 -37.03
N PRO A 167 -15.17 -9.83 -38.07
CA PRO A 167 -14.70 -10.23 -39.40
C PRO A 167 -13.28 -10.72 -39.47
N ASP A 168 -12.35 -10.01 -38.82
CA ASP A 168 -10.93 -10.27 -38.89
C ASP A 168 -10.19 -9.78 -37.64
N ARG A 169 -8.88 -10.09 -37.56
CA ARG A 169 -7.99 -9.69 -36.47
C ARG A 169 -7.79 -8.18 -36.37
N LYS A 170 -7.89 -7.45 -37.49
CA LYS A 170 -7.80 -5.98 -37.52
C LYS A 170 -8.99 -5.36 -36.78
N THR A 171 -10.18 -5.89 -37.04
CA THR A 171 -11.44 -5.46 -36.42
C THR A 171 -11.45 -5.75 -34.93
N LEU A 172 -10.89 -6.90 -34.49
CA LEU A 172 -10.71 -7.21 -33.08
C LEU A 172 -9.93 -6.10 -32.34
N ILE A 173 -8.80 -5.69 -32.90
CA ILE A 173 -7.96 -4.64 -32.29
C ILE A 173 -8.70 -3.30 -32.29
N LYS A 174 -9.34 -2.92 -33.39
CA LYS A 174 -10.04 -1.63 -33.51
C LYS A 174 -11.19 -1.50 -32.52
N ILE A 175 -12.04 -2.54 -32.45
CA ILE A 175 -13.17 -2.53 -31.50
C ILE A 175 -12.65 -2.62 -30.08
N GLY A 176 -11.72 -3.55 -29.77
CA GLY A 176 -11.21 -3.71 -28.42
C GLY A 176 -10.49 -2.48 -27.88
N ALA A 177 -9.82 -1.70 -28.75
CA ALA A 177 -9.12 -0.47 -28.30
C ALA A 177 -10.04 0.76 -28.23
N ALA A 178 -11.13 0.80 -28.98
CA ALA A 178 -11.93 2.02 -29.13
C ALA A 178 -12.58 2.49 -27.83
N GLY A 179 -13.18 1.59 -27.08
CA GLY A 179 -13.79 1.92 -25.78
C GLY A 179 -12.78 2.44 -24.77
N PRO A 180 -11.73 1.65 -24.44
CA PRO A 180 -10.72 2.07 -23.48
C PRO A 180 -10.03 3.40 -23.82
N LEU A 181 -9.73 3.65 -25.10
CA LEU A 181 -9.12 4.91 -25.51
C LEU A 181 -10.06 6.10 -25.26
N VAL A 182 -11.34 5.97 -25.59
CA VAL A 182 -12.34 7.02 -25.35
C VAL A 182 -12.59 7.19 -23.85
N GLY A 183 -12.76 6.09 -23.12
CA GLY A 183 -12.97 6.09 -21.68
C GLY A 183 -11.80 6.72 -20.92
N PHE A 184 -10.56 6.43 -21.34
CA PHE A 184 -9.35 7.03 -20.77
C PHE A 184 -9.31 8.56 -20.97
N VAL A 185 -9.59 9.03 -22.19
CA VAL A 185 -9.65 10.47 -22.49
C VAL A 185 -10.74 11.17 -21.67
N MET A 186 -11.92 10.55 -21.57
CA MET A 186 -13.01 11.11 -20.76
C MET A 186 -12.66 11.13 -19.27
N SER A 187 -12.00 10.09 -18.76
CA SER A 187 -11.50 10.07 -17.38
C SER A 187 -10.49 11.18 -17.13
N LEU A 188 -9.62 11.48 -18.11
CA LEU A 188 -8.66 12.57 -18.02
C LEU A 188 -9.37 13.94 -17.94
N ILE A 189 -10.34 14.19 -18.82
CA ILE A 189 -11.12 15.44 -18.85
C ILE A 189 -11.87 15.63 -17.51
N ILE A 190 -12.58 14.61 -17.06
CA ILE A 190 -13.33 14.65 -15.81
C ILE A 190 -12.38 14.74 -14.60
N GLY A 191 -11.19 14.13 -14.69
CA GLY A 191 -10.14 14.25 -13.69
C GLY A 191 -9.65 15.69 -13.50
N VAL A 192 -9.43 16.41 -14.59
CA VAL A 192 -9.06 17.85 -14.55
C VAL A 192 -10.17 18.68 -13.91
N ILE A 193 -11.44 18.42 -14.30
CA ILE A 193 -12.59 19.12 -13.70
C ILE A 193 -12.68 18.80 -12.19
N GLY A 194 -12.52 17.53 -11.82
CA GLY A 194 -12.58 17.10 -10.43
C GLY A 194 -11.44 17.65 -9.58
N ALA A 195 -10.22 17.71 -10.12
CA ALA A 195 -9.07 18.33 -9.47
C ALA A 195 -9.30 19.84 -9.24
N TYR A 196 -9.79 20.55 -10.25
CA TYR A 196 -10.16 21.98 -10.14
C TYR A 196 -11.22 22.21 -9.08
N LEU A 197 -12.31 21.43 -9.10
CA LEU A 197 -13.36 21.52 -8.08
C LEU A 197 -12.82 21.26 -6.67
N GLY A 198 -11.91 20.31 -6.49
CA GLY A 198 -11.25 20.04 -5.21
C GLY A 198 -10.35 21.17 -4.70
N THR A 199 -9.94 22.13 -5.56
CA THR A 199 -9.20 23.33 -5.12
C THR A 199 -10.12 24.43 -4.61
N ILE A 200 -11.29 24.58 -5.21
CA ILE A 200 -12.26 25.65 -4.87
C ILE A 200 -13.28 25.23 -3.82
N GLN A 201 -13.63 23.95 -3.79
CA GLN A 201 -14.57 23.37 -2.84
C GLN A 201 -13.80 22.50 -1.84
N LYS A 202 -13.50 23.05 -0.67
CA LYS A 202 -12.75 22.33 0.37
C LYS A 202 -13.66 21.34 1.09
N PRO A 203 -13.14 20.14 1.45
CA PRO A 203 -13.90 19.22 2.29
C PRO A 203 -14.14 19.83 3.66
N VAL A 204 -15.30 19.51 4.24
CA VAL A 204 -15.53 19.80 5.65
C VAL A 204 -14.61 18.89 6.47
N THR A 205 -13.93 19.48 7.44
CA THR A 205 -13.18 18.72 8.44
C THR A 205 -14.16 17.95 9.30
N VAL A 206 -14.36 16.68 8.98
CA VAL A 206 -15.26 15.81 9.75
C VAL A 206 -14.53 15.35 11.01
N THR A 207 -15.11 15.64 12.15
CA THR A 207 -14.56 15.36 13.48
C THR A 207 -14.71 13.91 13.93
N SER A 208 -15.31 13.05 13.13
CA SER A 208 -15.46 11.62 13.50
C SER A 208 -15.81 10.77 12.28
N SER A 209 -14.90 10.00 11.76
CA SER A 209 -15.23 8.77 11.02
C SER A 209 -14.08 7.79 11.10
N ASP A 210 -14.42 6.60 11.55
CA ASP A 210 -13.49 5.54 11.92
C ASP A 210 -12.85 4.81 10.74
N VAL A 211 -13.11 5.20 9.50
CA VAL A 211 -12.56 4.56 8.30
C VAL A 211 -12.16 5.60 7.27
N ASN A 212 -10.87 5.82 7.13
CA ASN A 212 -10.34 6.57 6.00
C ASN A 212 -10.06 5.60 4.84
N LEU A 213 -10.90 5.67 3.80
CA LEU A 213 -10.65 4.97 2.56
C LEU A 213 -9.46 5.64 1.86
N VAL A 214 -8.30 5.02 1.90
CA VAL A 214 -7.13 5.49 1.17
C VAL A 214 -7.17 4.92 -0.24
N ILE A 215 -7.25 5.82 -1.21
CA ILE A 215 -7.24 5.48 -2.63
C ILE A 215 -5.79 5.48 -3.10
N SER A 216 -5.35 4.35 -3.65
CA SER A 216 -4.04 4.29 -4.30
C SER A 216 -4.10 4.91 -5.69
N LEU A 217 -3.29 5.93 -5.90
CA LEU A 217 -3.26 6.68 -7.16
C LEU A 217 -2.37 5.97 -8.19
N PRO A 218 -2.90 5.62 -9.38
CA PRO A 218 -2.11 5.09 -10.49
C PRO A 218 -1.07 6.07 -11.01
N ILE A 219 -0.13 5.57 -11.81
CA ILE A 219 1.00 6.36 -12.36
C ILE A 219 0.54 7.58 -13.15
N ILE A 220 -0.64 7.51 -13.79
CA ILE A 220 -1.22 8.61 -14.57
C ILE A 220 -1.29 9.93 -13.78
N TYR A 221 -1.53 9.87 -12.46
CA TYR A 221 -1.59 11.06 -11.61
C TYR A 221 -0.21 11.73 -11.40
N LYS A 222 0.88 10.99 -11.60
CA LYS A 222 2.25 11.55 -11.61
C LYS A 222 2.60 12.15 -12.96
N ILE A 223 2.10 11.56 -14.06
CA ILE A 223 2.35 12.02 -15.42
C ILE A 223 1.56 13.30 -15.72
N PHE A 224 0.32 13.36 -15.23
CA PHE A 224 -0.58 14.51 -15.40
C PHE A 224 -0.92 15.16 -14.06
N PRO A 225 -0.06 16.03 -13.51
CA PRO A 225 -0.31 16.69 -12.22
C PRO A 225 -1.61 17.48 -12.17
N ALA A 226 -2.14 17.90 -13.33
CA ALA A 226 -3.40 18.64 -13.43
C ALA A 226 -4.63 17.84 -12.95
N ILE A 227 -4.53 16.50 -12.89
CA ILE A 227 -5.59 15.64 -12.34
C ILE A 227 -5.30 15.20 -10.91
N PHE A 228 -4.24 15.72 -10.28
CA PHE A 228 -3.82 15.29 -8.95
C PHE A 228 -4.91 15.57 -7.90
N ILE A 229 -5.30 14.51 -7.21
CA ILE A 229 -6.33 14.57 -6.15
C ILE A 229 -5.68 15.02 -4.86
N LYS A 230 -5.70 16.32 -4.57
CA LYS A 230 -5.29 16.82 -3.26
C LYS A 230 -6.35 16.55 -2.19
N ASN A 231 -7.61 16.67 -2.57
CA ASN A 231 -8.79 16.36 -1.76
C ASN A 231 -9.67 15.45 -2.63
N ALA A 232 -10.18 14.36 -2.10
CA ALA A 232 -10.94 13.36 -2.86
C ALA A 232 -12.36 13.87 -3.25
N HIS A 233 -12.42 14.98 -4.01
CA HIS A 233 -13.69 15.50 -4.52
C HIS A 233 -14.44 14.41 -5.29
N PRO A 234 -15.77 14.23 -5.14
CA PRO A 234 -16.50 13.12 -5.77
C PRO A 234 -16.35 13.04 -7.28
N VAL A 235 -16.20 14.17 -8.00
CA VAL A 235 -15.91 14.18 -9.46
C VAL A 235 -14.51 13.60 -9.75
N ALA A 236 -13.52 13.95 -8.96
CA ALA A 236 -12.15 13.41 -9.11
C ALA A 236 -12.13 11.90 -8.82
N PHE A 237 -12.94 11.47 -7.85
CA PHE A 237 -13.11 10.05 -7.55
C PHE A 237 -13.78 9.30 -8.71
N ALA A 238 -14.81 9.88 -9.36
CA ALA A 238 -15.42 9.28 -10.56
C ALA A 238 -14.41 9.10 -11.70
N ALA A 239 -13.49 10.06 -11.91
CA ALA A 239 -12.41 9.94 -12.89
C ALA A 239 -11.43 8.81 -12.51
N TRP A 240 -11.08 8.67 -11.23
CA TRP A 240 -10.24 7.59 -10.73
C TRP A 240 -10.88 6.22 -10.97
N VAL A 241 -12.19 6.08 -10.72
CA VAL A 241 -12.95 4.86 -11.07
C VAL A 241 -12.87 4.61 -12.57
N GLY A 242 -12.97 5.64 -13.40
CA GLY A 242 -12.84 5.53 -14.86
C GLY A 242 -11.48 4.98 -15.29
N PHE A 243 -10.39 5.43 -14.71
CA PHE A 243 -9.06 4.87 -14.97
C PHE A 243 -8.96 3.41 -14.51
N LEU A 244 -9.50 3.08 -13.35
CA LEU A 244 -9.51 1.70 -12.83
C LEU A 244 -10.28 0.76 -13.78
N VAL A 245 -11.49 1.15 -14.20
CA VAL A 245 -12.31 0.38 -15.14
C VAL A 245 -11.59 0.21 -16.48
N THR A 246 -10.97 1.27 -16.99
CA THR A 246 -10.18 1.21 -18.23
C THR A 246 -9.02 0.22 -18.09
N ALA A 247 -8.28 0.25 -16.98
CA ALA A 247 -7.18 -0.68 -16.75
C ALA A 247 -7.66 -2.14 -16.68
N ILE A 248 -8.74 -2.41 -15.96
CA ILE A 248 -9.32 -3.75 -15.81
C ILE A 248 -9.79 -4.28 -17.16
N ASN A 249 -10.48 -3.47 -17.96
CA ASN A 249 -10.96 -3.88 -19.29
C ASN A 249 -9.82 -4.15 -20.27
N LEU A 250 -8.68 -3.49 -20.10
CA LEU A 250 -7.50 -3.70 -20.94
C LEU A 250 -6.63 -4.89 -20.52
N PHE A 251 -7.00 -5.64 -19.50
CA PHE A 251 -6.28 -6.88 -19.18
C PHE A 251 -6.37 -7.86 -20.36
N PRO A 252 -5.26 -8.45 -20.80
CA PRO A 252 -5.19 -9.31 -21.97
C PRO A 252 -5.80 -10.70 -21.72
N ILE A 253 -7.03 -10.75 -21.20
CA ILE A 253 -7.67 -11.97 -20.72
C ILE A 253 -9.06 -12.13 -21.35
N GLY A 254 -9.33 -13.32 -21.87
CA GLY A 254 -10.65 -13.79 -22.22
C GLY A 254 -11.44 -12.84 -23.13
N GLN A 255 -12.60 -12.43 -22.68
CA GLN A 255 -13.53 -11.58 -23.42
C GLN A 255 -13.44 -10.09 -23.06
N LEU A 256 -12.48 -9.70 -22.21
CA LEU A 256 -12.20 -8.29 -21.93
C LEU A 256 -11.63 -7.59 -23.17
N ASP A 257 -11.65 -6.27 -23.20
CA ASP A 257 -11.17 -5.47 -24.34
C ASP A 257 -9.70 -5.76 -24.65
N GLY A 258 -8.87 -5.89 -23.61
CA GLY A 258 -7.48 -6.33 -23.73
C GLY A 258 -7.35 -7.73 -24.31
N GLY A 259 -8.31 -8.62 -24.03
CA GLY A 259 -8.40 -9.96 -24.64
C GLY A 259 -8.69 -9.89 -26.14
N HIS A 260 -9.58 -8.98 -26.57
CA HIS A 260 -9.82 -8.70 -27.99
C HIS A 260 -8.54 -8.22 -28.69
N ILE A 261 -7.84 -7.27 -28.07
CA ILE A 261 -6.58 -6.72 -28.59
C ILE A 261 -5.51 -7.80 -28.64
N ALA A 262 -5.32 -8.55 -27.56
CA ALA A 262 -4.33 -9.63 -27.49
C ALA A 262 -4.61 -10.71 -28.53
N ARG A 263 -5.89 -11.10 -28.72
CA ARG A 263 -6.30 -12.07 -29.76
C ARG A 263 -6.03 -11.54 -31.16
N GLY A 264 -6.28 -10.26 -31.38
CA GLY A 264 -5.95 -9.58 -32.65
C GLY A 264 -4.46 -9.55 -32.93
N LEU A 265 -3.63 -9.20 -31.95
CA LEU A 265 -2.17 -9.09 -32.09
C LEU A 265 -1.48 -10.45 -32.21
N LEU A 266 -1.79 -11.37 -31.31
CA LEU A 266 -1.06 -12.61 -31.09
C LEU A 266 -1.71 -13.84 -31.74
N GLY A 267 -2.94 -13.68 -32.25
CA GLY A 267 -3.70 -14.79 -32.81
C GLY A 267 -3.94 -15.89 -31.77
N LYS A 268 -3.75 -17.15 -32.16
CA LYS A 268 -3.98 -18.31 -31.28
C LYS A 268 -3.12 -18.31 -29.99
N ASN A 269 -2.00 -17.58 -30.00
CA ASN A 269 -1.10 -17.52 -28.86
C ASN A 269 -1.61 -16.60 -27.74
N ALA A 270 -2.63 -15.80 -27.96
CA ALA A 270 -3.24 -14.94 -26.93
C ALA A 270 -3.69 -15.72 -25.69
N LYS A 271 -4.09 -16.98 -25.82
CA LYS A 271 -4.47 -17.84 -24.69
C LYS A 271 -3.38 -18.00 -23.64
N TYR A 272 -2.10 -18.05 -24.05
CA TYR A 272 -0.97 -18.16 -23.12
C TYR A 272 -0.79 -16.89 -22.29
N PHE A 273 -1.06 -15.72 -22.90
CA PHE A 273 -1.06 -14.46 -22.20
C PHE A 273 -2.21 -14.37 -21.19
N SER A 274 -3.41 -14.88 -21.55
CA SER A 274 -4.53 -14.96 -20.61
C SER A 274 -4.18 -15.83 -19.41
N TYR A 275 -3.57 -16.99 -19.60
CA TYR A 275 -3.15 -17.87 -18.50
C TYR A 275 -2.07 -17.22 -17.62
N ALA A 276 -1.05 -16.62 -18.24
CA ALA A 276 -0.01 -15.91 -17.49
C ALA A 276 -0.58 -14.76 -16.65
N PHE A 277 -1.55 -14.03 -17.21
CA PHE A 277 -2.15 -12.90 -16.51
C PHE A 277 -3.07 -13.33 -15.35
N ILE A 278 -3.76 -14.47 -15.46
CA ILE A 278 -4.49 -15.06 -14.33
C ILE A 278 -3.54 -15.40 -13.19
N ILE A 279 -2.36 -15.96 -13.49
CA ILE A 279 -1.35 -16.24 -12.46
C ILE A 279 -0.93 -14.92 -11.78
N ILE A 280 -0.71 -13.86 -12.55
CA ILE A 280 -0.40 -12.52 -11.99
C ILE A 280 -1.53 -12.03 -11.08
N LEU A 281 -2.81 -12.18 -11.48
CA LEU A 281 -3.95 -11.78 -10.64
C LEU A 281 -4.02 -12.60 -9.34
N VAL A 282 -3.72 -13.88 -9.37
CA VAL A 282 -3.66 -14.72 -8.16
C VAL A 282 -2.52 -14.27 -7.23
N ILE A 283 -1.35 -13.95 -7.78
CA ILE A 283 -0.23 -13.40 -7.00
C ILE A 283 -0.60 -12.04 -6.38
N LEU A 284 -1.22 -11.15 -7.15
CA LEU A 284 -1.72 -9.86 -6.64
C LEU A 284 -2.79 -10.07 -5.56
N GLY A 285 -3.56 -11.15 -5.67
CA GLY A 285 -4.57 -11.53 -4.69
C GLY A 285 -4.02 -11.89 -3.31
N ILE A 286 -2.72 -12.24 -3.19
CA ILE A 286 -2.05 -12.42 -1.90
C ILE A 286 -1.99 -11.08 -1.13
N TYR A 287 -1.81 -9.97 -1.85
CA TYR A 287 -1.73 -8.63 -1.26
C TYR A 287 -3.10 -7.95 -1.17
N TYR A 288 -4.00 -8.24 -2.11
CA TYR A 288 -5.33 -7.66 -2.16
C TYR A 288 -6.33 -8.72 -2.65
N TYR A 289 -7.03 -9.36 -1.72
CA TYR A 289 -7.86 -10.56 -1.98
C TYR A 289 -8.94 -10.37 -3.06
N SER A 290 -9.39 -9.13 -3.33
CA SER A 290 -10.37 -8.85 -4.38
C SER A 290 -9.89 -9.27 -5.79
N TRP A 291 -8.57 -9.34 -6.02
CA TRP A 291 -8.03 -9.86 -7.28
C TRP A 291 -8.27 -11.36 -7.46
N ILE A 292 -8.34 -12.14 -6.36
CA ILE A 292 -8.71 -13.56 -6.42
C ILE A 292 -10.15 -13.70 -6.88
N LEU A 293 -11.06 -12.91 -6.26
CA LEU A 293 -12.47 -12.91 -6.65
C LEU A 293 -12.63 -12.52 -8.14
N PHE A 294 -11.91 -11.48 -8.57
CA PHE A 294 -11.92 -11.05 -9.96
C PHE A 294 -11.36 -12.13 -10.90
N ALA A 295 -10.29 -12.81 -10.54
CA ALA A 295 -9.74 -13.93 -11.30
C ALA A 295 -10.76 -15.08 -11.44
N ILE A 296 -11.48 -15.42 -10.36
CA ILE A 296 -12.54 -16.44 -10.40
C ILE A 296 -13.65 -16.04 -11.37
N ILE A 297 -14.11 -14.79 -11.32
CA ILE A 297 -15.14 -14.29 -12.23
C ILE A 297 -14.69 -14.42 -13.69
N ILE A 298 -13.44 -14.04 -14.00
CA ILE A 298 -12.90 -14.15 -15.36
C ILE A 298 -12.80 -15.61 -15.81
N VAL A 299 -12.39 -16.52 -14.94
CA VAL A 299 -12.34 -17.95 -15.26
C VAL A 299 -13.74 -18.48 -15.62
N ILE A 300 -14.77 -18.06 -14.87
CA ILE A 300 -16.17 -18.43 -15.16
C ILE A 300 -16.65 -17.85 -16.50
N LEU A 301 -16.27 -16.61 -16.83
CA LEU A 301 -16.61 -15.96 -18.09
C LEU A 301 -15.83 -16.51 -19.29
N GLY A 302 -14.75 -17.24 -19.08
CA GLY A 302 -13.93 -17.89 -20.08
C GLY A 302 -12.63 -17.17 -20.39
N LEU A 303 -11.52 -17.92 -20.35
CA LEU A 303 -10.15 -17.41 -20.52
C LEU A 303 -9.74 -17.20 -21.97
N THR A 304 -10.51 -17.75 -22.92
CA THR A 304 -10.14 -17.72 -24.34
C THR A 304 -11.13 -16.90 -25.14
N HIS A 305 -10.61 -16.07 -26.03
CA HIS A 305 -11.43 -15.32 -26.96
C HIS A 305 -11.80 -16.20 -28.18
N PRO A 306 -13.07 -16.21 -28.65
CA PRO A 306 -13.44 -16.90 -29.85
C PRO A 306 -12.67 -16.37 -31.09
N PRO A 307 -12.37 -17.21 -32.09
CA PRO A 307 -11.67 -16.76 -33.28
C PRO A 307 -12.54 -15.81 -34.13
N PRO A 308 -11.91 -14.83 -34.80
CA PRO A 308 -12.61 -14.03 -35.81
C PRO A 308 -12.95 -14.88 -37.04
N LEU A 309 -13.82 -14.40 -37.93
CA LEU A 309 -14.18 -15.11 -39.17
C LEU A 309 -12.94 -15.38 -40.03
N ASN A 310 -12.06 -14.40 -40.16
CA ASN A 310 -10.74 -14.54 -40.79
C ASN A 310 -9.63 -14.44 -39.77
N ASP A 311 -9.14 -15.60 -39.30
CA ASP A 311 -8.04 -15.68 -38.34
C ASP A 311 -6.65 -15.66 -39.03
N ILE A 312 -6.59 -15.67 -40.34
CA ILE A 312 -5.37 -15.76 -41.13
C ILE A 312 -4.80 -14.38 -41.42
N SER A 313 -5.68 -13.39 -41.66
CA SER A 313 -5.27 -12.04 -42.00
C SER A 313 -4.50 -11.41 -40.83
N LYS A 314 -3.27 -10.93 -41.08
CA LYS A 314 -2.46 -10.23 -40.09
C LYS A 314 -2.91 -8.77 -39.94
N PRO A 315 -2.88 -8.21 -38.74
CA PRO A 315 -3.13 -6.79 -38.54
C PRO A 315 -2.02 -5.94 -39.21
N GLY A 316 -2.42 -4.76 -39.72
CA GLY A 316 -1.48 -3.79 -40.29
C GLY A 316 -0.69 -3.05 -39.17
N LYS A 317 0.36 -2.33 -39.59
CA LYS A 317 1.21 -1.56 -38.65
C LYS A 317 0.42 -0.56 -37.80
N LYS A 318 -0.60 0.09 -38.37
CA LYS A 318 -1.47 1.03 -37.65
C LYS A 318 -2.28 0.35 -36.55
N GLU A 319 -2.88 -0.80 -36.85
CA GLU A 319 -3.67 -1.56 -35.87
C GLU A 319 -2.77 -2.10 -34.75
N VAL A 320 -1.57 -2.58 -35.10
CA VAL A 320 -0.59 -3.04 -34.11
C VAL A 320 -0.20 -1.91 -33.16
N MET A 321 0.09 -0.72 -33.70
CA MET A 321 0.44 0.46 -32.90
C MET A 321 -0.71 0.85 -31.96
N VAL A 322 -1.94 0.91 -32.45
CA VAL A 322 -3.13 1.22 -31.64
C VAL A 322 -3.32 0.19 -30.54
N GLY A 323 -3.15 -1.11 -30.84
CA GLY A 323 -3.26 -2.17 -29.86
C GLY A 323 -2.18 -2.08 -28.76
N ILE A 324 -0.94 -1.76 -29.13
CA ILE A 324 0.17 -1.58 -28.17
C ILE A 324 -0.09 -0.36 -27.29
N ILE A 325 -0.49 0.77 -27.85
CA ILE A 325 -0.83 1.98 -27.08
C ILE A 325 -1.95 1.67 -26.09
N ALA A 326 -3.02 1.02 -26.53
CA ALA A 326 -4.13 0.67 -25.64
C ALA A 326 -3.68 -0.23 -24.48
N ILE A 327 -2.88 -1.29 -24.74
CA ILE A 327 -2.36 -2.14 -23.68
C ILE A 327 -1.42 -1.38 -22.74
N ALA A 328 -0.60 -0.45 -23.27
CA ALA A 328 0.29 0.37 -22.46
C ALA A 328 -0.48 1.27 -21.45
N LEU A 329 -1.74 1.62 -21.73
CA LEU A 329 -2.59 2.34 -20.78
C LEU A 329 -2.83 1.56 -19.49
N VAL A 330 -2.73 0.23 -19.50
CA VAL A 330 -2.80 -0.58 -18.27
C VAL A 330 -1.73 -0.12 -17.29
N ALA A 331 -0.48 0.03 -17.75
CA ALA A 331 0.64 0.37 -16.88
C ALA A 331 0.46 1.75 -16.20
N VAL A 332 -0.19 2.70 -16.85
CA VAL A 332 -0.38 4.04 -16.30
C VAL A 332 -1.66 4.21 -15.51
N SER A 333 -2.68 3.37 -15.77
CA SER A 333 -4.02 3.46 -15.15
C SER A 333 -4.24 2.43 -14.04
N PHE A 334 -3.41 1.41 -13.95
CA PHE A 334 -3.57 0.32 -13.00
C PHE A 334 -3.06 0.69 -11.60
N SER A 335 -3.84 0.31 -10.60
CA SER A 335 -3.45 0.34 -9.20
C SER A 335 -3.55 -1.08 -8.62
N PRO A 336 -2.43 -1.69 -8.17
CA PRO A 336 -2.43 -3.04 -7.60
C PRO A 336 -3.27 -3.18 -6.33
N ILE A 337 -3.36 -2.13 -5.54
CA ILE A 337 -4.18 -2.05 -4.33
C ILE A 337 -5.07 -0.81 -4.48
N PRO A 338 -6.20 -0.92 -5.22
CA PRO A 338 -7.01 0.26 -5.54
C PRO A 338 -7.62 0.91 -4.30
N PHE A 339 -8.01 0.10 -3.31
CA PHE A 339 -8.53 0.56 -2.03
C PHE A 339 -7.68 -0.05 -0.93
N ALA A 340 -6.99 0.76 -0.17
CA ALA A 340 -6.43 0.37 1.10
C ALA A 340 -7.36 0.90 2.20
N GLU A 341 -7.95 0.00 2.97
CA GLU A 341 -8.42 0.35 4.29
C GLU A 341 -7.18 0.58 5.15
N HIS A 342 -6.62 1.76 5.10
CA HIS A 342 -5.95 2.22 6.28
C HIS A 342 -7.08 2.54 7.26
N VAL A 343 -7.32 1.62 8.18
CA VAL A 343 -7.75 2.01 9.49
C VAL A 343 -6.61 2.87 9.99
N LEU A 344 -6.57 4.14 9.57
CA LEU A 344 -5.85 5.13 10.36
C LEU A 344 -6.53 5.01 11.71
N PRO A 345 -5.77 4.60 12.73
CA PRO A 345 -6.38 4.60 14.04
C PRO A 345 -6.97 5.98 14.22
N ASN A 346 -8.24 6.07 14.56
CA ASN A 346 -8.95 7.29 14.88
C ASN A 346 -8.43 7.91 16.17
N TYR A 347 -7.14 7.80 16.41
CA TYR A 347 -6.51 8.22 17.64
C TYR A 347 -5.11 8.74 17.34
N ALA A 348 -4.69 9.65 18.14
CA ALA A 348 -3.31 9.98 18.30
C ALA A 348 -2.60 8.76 18.91
N THR A 349 -1.40 8.46 18.49
CA THR A 349 -0.51 7.58 19.25
C THR A 349 0.44 8.45 20.06
N ALA A 350 0.76 7.99 21.25
CA ALA A 350 1.81 8.58 22.06
C ALA A 350 2.80 7.48 22.42
N ASP A 351 4.09 7.79 22.35
CA ASP A 351 5.15 6.92 22.79
C ASP A 351 6.18 7.70 23.60
N LEU A 352 6.53 7.18 24.77
CA LEU A 352 7.54 7.76 25.63
C LEU A 352 8.85 6.99 25.43
N THR A 353 9.80 7.59 24.73
CA THR A 353 11.08 6.98 24.37
C THR A 353 12.05 7.01 25.54
N ALA A 354 11.76 6.26 26.56
CA ALA A 354 12.69 5.93 27.63
C ALA A 354 12.45 4.50 28.06
N GLY A 355 13.50 3.81 28.46
CA GLY A 355 13.37 2.51 29.12
C GLY A 355 12.41 2.59 30.32
N ASN A 356 11.95 1.45 30.80
CA ASN A 356 11.07 1.40 31.98
C ASN A 356 11.71 2.04 33.22
N ASN A 357 13.05 2.11 33.26
CA ASN A 357 13.86 2.72 34.30
C ASN A 357 14.76 3.78 33.67
N PHE A 358 14.81 4.95 34.23
CA PHE A 358 15.78 5.98 33.88
C PHE A 358 16.37 6.62 35.17
N ALA A 359 17.55 7.20 35.05
CA ALA A 359 18.26 7.76 36.17
C ALA A 359 18.45 9.26 36.01
N VAL A 360 18.34 10.00 37.10
CA VAL A 360 18.69 11.43 37.17
C VAL A 360 19.65 11.65 38.29
N TYR A 361 20.57 12.59 38.08
CA TYR A 361 21.55 12.95 39.13
C TYR A 361 20.90 13.80 40.20
N GLY A 362 21.27 13.55 41.44
CA GLY A 362 20.75 14.27 42.62
C GLY A 362 21.13 15.75 42.69
N ASN A 363 21.88 16.27 41.72
CA ASN A 363 22.30 17.67 41.66
C ASN A 363 21.49 18.43 40.59
N PRO A 364 20.74 19.48 40.97
CA PRO A 364 19.90 20.24 40.03
C PRO A 364 20.69 20.99 38.95
N VAL A 365 22.01 21.21 39.13
CA VAL A 365 22.84 21.99 38.19
C VAL A 365 23.34 21.12 37.02
N LEU A 366 23.36 19.81 37.16
CA LEU A 366 23.97 18.89 36.17
C LEU A 366 22.94 18.06 35.38
N ASN A 367 21.67 18.33 35.58
CA ASN A 367 20.63 17.45 35.06
C ASN A 367 20.06 17.96 33.73
N ASN A 368 20.40 17.27 32.65
CA ASN A 368 19.86 17.50 31.32
C ASN A 368 19.14 16.27 30.73
N ASP A 369 18.81 15.29 31.56
CA ASP A 369 18.13 14.11 31.04
C ASP A 369 16.67 14.43 30.71
N SER A 370 16.33 14.32 29.45
CA SER A 370 15.01 14.54 28.93
C SER A 370 14.41 13.24 28.39
N LEU A 371 13.17 13.02 28.74
CA LEU A 371 12.34 11.98 28.15
C LEU A 371 11.66 12.55 26.90
N ASN A 372 11.78 11.89 25.80
CA ASN A 372 11.11 12.29 24.58
C ASN A 372 9.71 11.66 24.51
N LEU A 373 8.70 12.47 24.63
CA LEU A 373 7.32 12.09 24.36
C LEU A 373 7.02 12.39 22.89
N VAL A 374 6.86 11.35 22.09
CA VAL A 374 6.48 11.47 20.69
C VAL A 374 4.95 11.28 20.61
N VAL A 375 4.26 12.25 20.06
CA VAL A 375 2.82 12.17 19.82
C VAL A 375 2.58 12.33 18.34
N ASP A 376 1.83 11.40 17.76
CA ASP A 376 1.43 11.40 16.36
C ASP A 376 -0.09 11.61 16.27
N ASN A 377 -0.52 12.66 15.59
CA ASN A 377 -1.91 12.88 15.24
C ASN A 377 -2.19 12.30 13.86
N PHE A 378 -2.83 11.15 13.79
CA PHE A 378 -3.22 10.53 12.53
C PHE A 378 -4.54 11.05 11.97
N ASN A 379 -5.20 11.95 12.68
CA ASN A 379 -6.46 12.54 12.23
C ASN A 379 -6.18 13.64 11.18
N ASN A 380 -7.13 13.83 10.30
CA ASN A 380 -7.11 14.92 9.31
C ASN A 380 -7.65 16.26 9.87
N TYR A 381 -7.79 16.36 11.19
CA TYR A 381 -8.25 17.53 11.92
C TYR A 381 -7.38 17.81 13.14
N THR A 382 -7.45 19.04 13.64
CA THR A 382 -6.73 19.45 14.84
C THR A 382 -7.33 18.79 16.08
N ILE A 383 -6.50 18.16 16.90
CA ILE A 383 -6.90 17.54 18.16
C ILE A 383 -6.35 18.29 19.36
N PRO A 384 -7.10 18.39 20.47
CA PRO A 384 -6.56 18.88 21.72
C PRO A 384 -5.59 17.85 22.30
N LEU A 385 -4.47 18.33 22.84
CA LEU A 385 -3.46 17.54 23.52
C LEU A 385 -3.33 18.04 24.95
N THR A 386 -3.49 17.15 25.92
CA THR A 386 -3.21 17.41 27.34
C THR A 386 -2.12 16.45 27.81
N VAL A 387 -1.05 17.00 28.35
CA VAL A 387 0.04 16.23 28.93
C VAL A 387 0.14 16.57 30.42
N ILE A 388 -0.14 15.58 31.25
CA ILE A 388 -0.07 15.69 32.71
C ILE A 388 1.17 14.95 33.18
N VAL A 389 2.11 15.68 33.76
CA VAL A 389 3.35 15.13 34.31
C VAL A 389 3.23 15.12 35.83
N LYS A 390 3.32 13.92 36.44
CA LYS A 390 3.31 13.76 37.90
C LYS A 390 4.63 13.22 38.38
N ALA A 391 5.33 14.00 39.16
CA ALA A 391 6.57 13.59 39.84
C ALA A 391 6.34 13.51 41.35
N PRO A 392 7.13 12.69 42.06
CA PRO A 392 7.08 12.59 43.50
C PRO A 392 7.59 13.88 44.15
N VAL A 393 7.29 14.01 45.44
CA VAL A 393 7.75 15.15 46.26
C VAL A 393 9.28 15.21 46.26
N GLY A 394 9.83 16.40 46.01
CA GLY A 394 11.28 16.63 45.93
C GLY A 394 11.85 16.70 44.52
N LEU A 395 11.10 16.30 43.51
CA LEU A 395 11.44 16.46 42.10
C LEU A 395 10.64 17.58 41.45
N ALA A 396 11.28 18.26 40.52
CA ALA A 396 10.66 19.21 39.62
C ALA A 396 10.60 18.57 38.23
N THR A 397 9.57 18.93 37.47
CA THR A 397 9.38 18.42 36.10
C THR A 397 8.97 19.55 35.20
N THR A 398 9.03 19.32 33.89
CA THR A 398 8.30 20.12 32.92
C THR A 398 6.86 20.24 33.40
N PRO A 399 6.29 21.44 33.49
CA PRO A 399 4.90 21.62 33.91
C PRO A 399 3.95 20.85 33.01
N SER A 400 2.84 20.38 33.58
CA SER A 400 1.72 19.87 32.76
C SER A 400 1.23 20.98 31.83
N PHE A 401 0.93 20.64 30.60
CA PHE A 401 0.54 21.62 29.58
C PHE A 401 -0.62 21.12 28.72
N ASN A 402 -1.33 22.10 28.16
CA ASN A 402 -2.33 21.86 27.13
C ASN A 402 -1.84 22.49 25.82
N ASP A 403 -2.01 21.77 24.73
CA ASP A 403 -1.62 22.19 23.39
C ASP A 403 -2.63 21.65 22.37
N SER A 404 -2.42 21.93 21.11
CA SER A 404 -3.19 21.34 20.02
C SER A 404 -2.24 20.80 18.95
N MET A 405 -2.60 19.67 18.36
CA MET A 405 -1.84 19.07 17.28
C MET A 405 -2.57 19.25 15.96
N GLN A 406 -1.86 19.76 14.96
CA GLN A 406 -2.40 19.95 13.61
C GLN A 406 -2.71 18.60 12.94
N PRO A 407 -3.53 18.59 11.88
CA PRO A 407 -3.78 17.38 11.12
C PRO A 407 -2.48 16.72 10.64
N LEU A 408 -2.37 15.40 10.84
CA LEU A 408 -1.24 14.57 10.42
C LEU A 408 0.13 15.05 10.98
N GLU A 409 0.10 15.75 12.09
CA GLU A 409 1.30 16.25 12.74
C GLU A 409 1.92 15.19 13.64
N LYS A 410 3.24 15.03 13.53
CA LYS A 410 4.08 14.31 14.48
C LYS A 410 4.94 15.31 15.24
N ARG A 411 4.84 15.31 16.56
CA ARG A 411 5.59 16.24 17.41
C ARG A 411 6.26 15.50 18.56
N THR A 412 7.48 15.93 18.87
CA THR A 412 8.24 15.43 20.02
C THR A 412 8.31 16.50 21.10
N PHE A 413 7.90 16.14 22.29
CA PHE A 413 7.96 16.98 23.49
C PHE A 413 9.04 16.47 24.41
N ASN A 414 9.93 17.36 24.85
CA ASN A 414 10.94 17.04 25.83
C ASN A 414 10.38 17.22 27.25
N ILE A 415 10.31 16.13 27.99
CA ILE A 415 9.90 16.15 29.40
C ILE A 415 11.14 16.00 30.24
N THR A 416 11.54 17.07 30.91
CA THR A 416 12.68 17.12 31.81
C THR A 416 12.25 16.87 33.25
N VAL A 417 13.07 16.15 33.99
CA VAL A 417 12.88 15.88 35.40
C VAL A 417 14.18 16.21 36.13
N TRP A 418 14.10 17.01 37.18
CA TRP A 418 15.28 17.38 37.98
C TRP A 418 14.94 17.47 39.47
N PRO A 419 15.91 17.23 40.37
CA PRO A 419 15.68 17.38 41.79
C PRO A 419 15.57 18.86 42.19
N ARG A 420 14.66 19.18 43.09
CA ARG A 420 14.48 20.56 43.62
C ARG A 420 15.57 20.96 44.61
N SER A 421 16.14 19.98 45.30
CA SER A 421 17.25 20.13 46.26
C SER A 421 18.12 18.91 46.15
N VAL A 422 19.26 18.86 46.88
CA VAL A 422 20.06 17.64 47.01
C VAL A 422 19.13 16.54 47.55
N ALA A 423 18.59 15.77 46.63
CA ALA A 423 17.48 14.90 46.91
C ALA A 423 17.92 13.66 47.67
N SER A 424 17.03 13.15 48.47
CA SER A 424 17.12 11.79 48.98
C SER A 424 17.24 10.82 47.80
N MET A 425 18.23 9.95 47.85
CA MET A 425 18.40 8.87 46.89
C MET A 425 17.23 7.90 46.96
N GLY A 426 16.85 7.32 45.84
CA GLY A 426 15.81 6.32 45.81
C GLY A 426 15.24 6.07 44.45
N VAL A 427 14.35 5.10 44.37
CA VAL A 427 13.51 4.82 43.18
C VAL A 427 12.14 5.46 43.42
N PHE A 428 11.76 6.31 42.52
CA PHE A 428 10.51 7.07 42.59
C PHE A 428 9.62 6.73 41.41
N ASN A 429 8.33 6.64 41.65
CA ASN A 429 7.36 6.49 40.57
C ASN A 429 7.08 7.85 39.91
N PHE A 430 7.34 7.90 38.64
CA PHE A 430 7.09 9.05 37.78
C PHE A 430 6.03 8.66 36.74
N SER A 431 5.06 9.52 36.51
CA SER A 431 4.04 9.23 35.50
C SER A 431 3.80 10.38 34.55
N VAL A 432 3.62 10.04 33.28
CA VAL A 432 3.21 10.95 32.21
C VAL A 432 1.89 10.42 31.66
N THR A 433 0.84 11.22 31.80
CA THR A 433 -0.47 10.93 31.20
C THR A 433 -0.67 11.84 30.00
N VAL A 434 -0.93 11.21 28.86
CA VAL A 434 -1.20 11.89 27.60
C VAL A 434 -2.65 11.66 27.24
N SER A 435 -3.41 12.73 27.05
CA SER A 435 -4.77 12.68 26.55
C SER A 435 -4.84 13.48 25.24
N ALA A 436 -5.22 12.79 24.16
CA ALA A 436 -5.31 13.37 22.82
C ALA A 436 -6.49 12.73 22.09
N SER A 437 -7.55 13.47 21.81
CA SER A 437 -8.79 12.94 21.24
C SER A 437 -9.35 11.77 22.10
N THR A 438 -9.44 10.57 21.54
CA THR A 438 -9.89 9.36 22.24
C THR A 438 -8.76 8.64 22.98
N LEU A 439 -7.50 9.04 22.74
CA LEU A 439 -6.35 8.48 23.42
C LEU A 439 -6.24 9.02 24.84
N THR A 440 -6.20 8.12 25.81
CA THR A 440 -5.68 8.44 27.15
C THR A 440 -4.73 7.33 27.55
N LYS A 441 -3.43 7.66 27.63
CA LYS A 441 -2.39 6.69 27.94
C LYS A 441 -1.52 7.23 29.07
N THR A 442 -1.32 6.43 30.10
CA THR A 442 -0.45 6.76 31.24
C THR A 442 0.79 5.89 31.20
N TYR A 443 1.93 6.53 31.16
CA TYR A 443 3.24 5.88 31.27
C TYR A 443 3.74 6.00 32.70
N ASN A 444 3.87 4.87 33.36
CA ASN A 444 4.52 4.80 34.68
C ASN A 444 5.97 4.38 34.45
N ARG A 445 6.89 5.11 35.03
CA ARG A 445 8.33 4.86 34.92
C ARG A 445 8.96 4.89 36.31
N ASN A 446 9.93 4.07 36.52
CA ASN A 446 10.76 4.11 37.73
C ASN A 446 11.90 5.09 37.44
N LEU A 447 11.90 6.16 38.20
CA LEU A 447 12.96 7.17 38.19
C LEU A 447 13.92 6.87 39.35
N THR A 448 15.17 6.57 39.04
CA THR A 448 16.21 6.39 40.02
C THR A 448 16.98 7.67 40.19
N VAL A 449 16.93 8.27 41.35
CA VAL A 449 17.79 9.41 41.70
C VAL A 449 19.13 8.86 42.20
N VAL A 450 20.17 9.06 41.39
CA VAL A 450 21.53 8.63 41.69
C VAL A 450 22.37 9.80 42.16
N THR A 451 23.20 9.54 43.13
CA THR A 451 24.14 10.54 43.62
C THR A 451 25.58 10.28 43.17
N LEU A 452 25.82 9.10 42.62
CA LEU A 452 27.09 8.69 42.06
C LEU A 452 27.04 8.66 40.54
N ASP A 453 27.95 9.34 39.91
CA ASP A 453 28.29 9.21 38.50
C ASP A 453 29.69 8.66 38.34
N SER A 454 29.95 7.97 37.26
CA SER A 454 31.25 7.40 36.98
C SER A 454 31.65 7.60 35.53
N ASN A 455 32.83 8.06 35.31
CA ASN A 455 33.42 8.12 33.98
C ASN A 455 34.65 7.20 33.94
N LEU A 456 34.62 6.22 33.04
CA LEU A 456 35.70 5.28 32.89
C LEU A 456 36.69 5.77 31.84
N THR A 457 37.89 6.16 32.27
CA THR A 457 39.02 6.42 31.37
C THR A 457 39.99 5.25 31.42
N ALA A 458 40.11 4.53 30.31
CA ALA A 458 41.09 3.46 30.18
C ALA A 458 42.47 4.06 29.87
N ASN A 459 43.38 3.97 30.80
CA ASN A 459 44.80 4.23 30.56
C ASN A 459 45.48 2.89 30.26
N ASN A 460 45.88 2.65 29.02
CA ASN A 460 46.73 1.52 28.65
C ASN A 460 48.08 1.67 29.32
N LEU A 461 48.25 1.00 30.42
CA LEU A 461 49.53 0.83 31.03
C LEU A 461 50.24 -0.39 30.42
N ASN A 462 51.03 -0.12 29.39
CA ASN A 462 52.04 -1.01 28.80
C ASN A 462 51.51 -2.25 28.04
N PRO A 463 51.60 -2.30 26.70
CA PRO A 463 51.16 -3.43 25.89
C PRO A 463 51.97 -4.71 26.03
N TYR A 464 53.04 -4.70 26.84
CA TYR A 464 53.96 -5.86 26.99
C TYR A 464 53.56 -6.88 28.05
N TYR A 465 52.53 -6.61 28.86
CA TYR A 465 52.05 -7.55 29.88
C TYR A 465 50.58 -7.90 29.62
N SER A 466 50.34 -8.98 28.91
CA SER A 466 49.01 -9.48 28.57
C SER A 466 48.17 -9.94 29.79
N SER A 467 48.73 -9.98 30.96
CA SER A 467 48.06 -10.46 32.18
C SER A 467 47.67 -9.35 33.18
N ILE A 468 47.94 -8.08 32.85
CA ILE A 468 47.64 -6.96 33.75
C ILE A 468 46.80 -5.91 32.99
N ALA A 469 45.68 -5.54 33.56
CA ALA A 469 44.88 -4.42 33.07
C ALA A 469 44.64 -3.40 34.18
N ALA A 470 44.91 -2.13 33.89
CA ALA A 470 44.72 -1.04 34.83
C ALA A 470 43.71 -0.02 34.27
N PHE A 471 42.79 0.38 35.11
CA PHE A 471 41.75 1.35 34.80
C PHE A 471 41.77 2.49 35.80
N SER A 472 41.56 3.71 35.33
CA SER A 472 41.26 4.85 36.17
C SER A 472 39.77 5.15 36.07
N LEU A 473 39.08 5.06 37.18
CA LEU A 473 37.66 5.33 37.30
C LEU A 473 37.49 6.67 38.02
N SER A 474 36.83 7.62 37.43
CA SER A 474 36.37 8.82 38.09
C SER A 474 34.95 8.62 38.61
N LEU A 475 34.76 8.72 39.90
CA LEU A 475 33.48 8.62 40.58
C LEU A 475 33.10 10.01 41.11
N SER A 476 32.01 10.54 40.59
CA SER A 476 31.43 11.82 41.03
C SER A 476 30.26 11.55 41.96
N ASN A 477 30.37 12.01 43.19
CA ASN A 477 29.27 11.90 44.15
C ASN A 477 28.56 13.24 44.27
N TYR A 478 27.32 13.29 43.86
CA TYR A 478 26.48 14.48 43.89
C TYR A 478 25.54 14.53 45.10
N GLY A 479 25.69 13.63 46.06
CA GLY A 479 24.86 13.53 47.25
C GLY A 479 25.62 13.41 48.55
N SER A 480 25.02 12.70 49.50
CA SER A 480 25.68 12.35 50.78
C SER A 480 26.90 11.44 50.56
N ALA A 481 27.80 11.36 51.54
CA ALA A 481 28.95 10.45 51.44
C ALA A 481 28.48 9.02 51.17
N ALA A 482 29.07 8.38 50.16
CA ALA A 482 28.77 7.01 49.77
C ALA A 482 29.84 6.05 50.23
N LEU A 483 29.42 4.91 50.74
CA LEU A 483 30.32 3.81 51.12
C LEU A 483 30.07 2.65 50.15
N LEU A 484 30.99 2.47 49.19
CA LEU A 484 30.90 1.41 48.20
C LEU A 484 31.57 0.14 48.70
N GLU A 485 30.87 -0.96 48.65
CA GLU A 485 31.41 -2.30 48.87
C GLU A 485 31.87 -2.89 47.56
N VAL A 486 33.08 -3.45 47.53
CA VAL A 486 33.69 -3.96 46.31
C VAL A 486 33.61 -5.48 46.29
N TYR A 487 32.93 -6.02 45.29
CA TYR A 487 32.83 -7.44 45.06
C TYR A 487 33.63 -7.85 43.83
N LYS A 488 34.26 -9.01 43.90
CA LYS A 488 34.97 -9.62 42.79
C LYS A 488 34.02 -10.38 41.87
N PHE A 489 34.15 -10.14 40.58
CA PHE A 489 33.44 -10.90 39.54
C PHE A 489 34.49 -11.82 38.87
N ASN A 490 34.36 -13.11 39.00
CA ASN A 490 35.26 -14.18 38.59
C ASN A 490 36.41 -14.44 39.59
N SER A 491 36.51 -15.64 40.10
CA SER A 491 37.39 -16.04 41.18
C SER A 491 38.87 -16.16 40.81
N SER A 492 39.23 -16.14 39.54
CA SER A 492 40.61 -16.45 39.08
C SER A 492 41.55 -15.24 39.01
N SER A 493 41.03 -14.02 39.09
CA SER A 493 41.84 -12.82 38.93
C SER A 493 41.94 -12.03 40.24
N ASP A 494 43.12 -11.56 40.57
CA ASP A 494 43.34 -10.65 41.71
C ASP A 494 43.22 -9.21 41.25
N PHE A 495 42.85 -8.30 42.15
CA PHE A 495 42.74 -6.90 41.84
C PHE A 495 43.26 -6.01 42.98
N TYR A 496 43.75 -4.83 42.62
CA TYR A 496 44.06 -3.73 43.54
C TYR A 496 43.12 -2.56 43.24
N ILE A 497 42.61 -1.96 44.31
CA ILE A 497 41.83 -0.74 44.21
C ILE A 497 42.47 0.33 45.09
N ASN A 498 42.89 1.47 44.53
CA ASN A 498 43.62 2.53 45.21
C ASN A 498 44.84 2.05 46.03
N GLY A 499 45.53 1.02 45.58
CA GLY A 499 46.68 0.45 46.28
C GLY A 499 46.37 -0.58 47.38
N THR A 500 45.07 -0.89 47.59
CA THR A 500 44.67 -1.92 48.57
C THR A 500 44.35 -3.21 47.81
N PHE A 501 44.92 -4.32 48.28
CA PHE A 501 44.67 -5.64 47.70
C PHE A 501 43.25 -6.11 48.00
N GLY A 502 42.47 -6.41 46.94
CA GLY A 502 41.12 -6.89 47.08
C GLY A 502 41.08 -8.42 47.21
N THR A 503 40.78 -8.91 48.40
CA THR A 503 40.43 -10.32 48.61
C THR A 503 38.97 -10.55 48.30
N SER A 504 38.64 -11.68 47.65
CA SER A 504 37.27 -12.04 47.32
C SER A 504 36.43 -12.22 48.59
N GLY A 505 35.42 -11.41 48.74
CA GLY A 505 34.39 -11.53 49.79
C GLY A 505 34.77 -10.79 51.09
N ASN A 506 33.87 -9.95 51.50
CA ASN A 506 33.79 -9.23 52.76
C ASN A 506 34.94 -8.27 53.11
N GLY A 507 34.76 -7.00 52.83
CA GLY A 507 35.45 -5.95 53.56
C GLY A 507 36.32 -4.98 52.79
N THR A 508 36.34 -4.99 51.47
CA THR A 508 36.95 -3.88 50.73
C THR A 508 35.92 -2.77 50.52
N TYR A 509 36.14 -1.64 51.21
CA TYR A 509 35.24 -0.49 51.12
C TYR A 509 35.93 0.70 50.50
N LEU A 510 35.19 1.42 49.67
CA LEU A 510 35.61 2.66 49.06
C LEU A 510 34.68 3.79 49.52
N THR A 511 35.25 4.77 50.23
CA THR A 511 34.47 5.92 50.69
C THR A 511 34.58 7.07 49.69
N ILE A 512 33.45 7.57 49.24
CA ILE A 512 33.38 8.74 48.36
C ILE A 512 32.69 9.86 49.12
N SER A 513 33.43 10.95 49.34
CA SER A 513 32.92 12.11 50.08
C SER A 513 31.74 12.77 49.34
N ALA A 514 30.85 13.39 50.11
CA ALA A 514 29.72 14.14 49.58
C ALA A 514 30.17 15.28 48.64
N ASN A 515 29.47 15.44 47.52
CA ASN A 515 29.72 16.49 46.53
C ASN A 515 31.18 16.58 46.04
N LYS A 516 31.87 15.45 45.92
CA LYS A 516 33.25 15.38 45.43
C LYS A 516 33.41 14.36 44.32
N MET A 517 34.38 14.64 43.46
CA MET A 517 34.89 13.68 42.50
C MET A 517 36.07 12.95 43.12
N SER A 518 36.09 11.64 43.03
CA SER A 518 37.16 10.76 43.49
C SER A 518 37.69 9.94 42.33
N TYR A 519 38.99 9.85 42.19
CA TYR A 519 39.65 9.01 41.22
C TYR A 519 40.04 7.69 41.86
N VAL A 520 39.58 6.61 41.27
CA VAL A 520 39.84 5.26 41.75
C VAL A 520 40.65 4.52 40.70
N LYS A 521 41.80 4.01 41.07
CA LYS A 521 42.62 3.17 40.19
C LYS A 521 42.35 1.71 40.50
N VAL A 522 41.93 0.97 39.49
CA VAL A 522 41.67 -0.47 39.56
C VAL A 522 42.71 -1.17 38.71
N VAL A 523 43.38 -2.17 39.25
CA VAL A 523 44.39 -2.97 38.55
C VAL A 523 44.02 -4.45 38.72
N PHE A 524 43.83 -5.14 37.62
CA PHE A 524 43.62 -6.60 37.58
C PHE A 524 44.93 -7.30 37.24
N PHE A 525 45.17 -8.43 37.90
CA PHE A 525 46.33 -9.29 37.67
C PHE A 525 45.92 -10.71 37.28
N ASN A 526 46.82 -11.43 36.63
CA ASN A 526 46.61 -12.83 36.23
C ASN A 526 45.34 -13.03 35.38
N LEU A 527 45.12 -12.17 34.41
CA LEU A 527 43.96 -12.18 33.53
C LEU A 527 44.09 -13.29 32.47
N THR A 528 43.58 -14.46 32.77
CA THR A 528 43.42 -15.56 31.81
C THR A 528 42.00 -15.65 31.25
N GLN A 529 41.05 -15.05 31.94
CA GLN A 529 39.63 -15.03 31.61
C GLN A 529 39.02 -13.64 31.89
N ALA A 530 37.78 -13.43 31.49
CA ALA A 530 37.07 -12.21 31.84
C ALA A 530 37.00 -12.00 33.35
N ALA A 531 37.40 -10.85 33.81
CA ALA A 531 37.40 -10.50 35.24
C ALA A 531 36.78 -9.12 35.45
N GLY A 532 36.15 -8.90 36.58
CA GLY A 532 35.51 -7.65 36.90
C GLY A 532 35.37 -7.42 38.40
N ILE A 533 35.04 -6.20 38.75
CA ILE A 533 34.59 -5.83 40.08
C ILE A 533 33.20 -5.23 40.02
N VAL A 534 32.41 -5.48 41.05
CA VAL A 534 31.11 -4.88 41.26
C VAL A 534 31.21 -3.94 42.44
N LEU A 535 30.92 -2.67 42.24
CA LEU A 535 30.86 -1.65 43.29
C LEU A 535 29.40 -1.49 43.70
N VAL A 536 29.05 -1.82 44.91
CA VAL A 536 27.71 -1.73 45.46
C VAL A 536 27.66 -0.71 46.59
N ASP A 537 26.72 0.23 46.52
CA ASP A 537 26.50 1.14 47.64
C ASP A 537 25.99 0.33 48.86
N LYS A 538 26.73 0.33 49.97
CA LYS A 538 26.39 -0.44 51.17
C LYS A 538 25.03 -0.10 51.76
N TYR A 539 24.62 1.15 51.64
CA TYR A 539 23.34 1.62 52.18
C TYR A 539 22.22 1.57 51.16
N HIS A 540 22.58 1.43 49.87
CA HIS A 540 21.66 1.38 48.74
C HIS A 540 22.06 0.26 47.78
N PRO A 541 21.87 -1.02 48.16
CA PRO A 541 22.42 -2.17 47.42
C PRO A 541 21.85 -2.36 46.03
N TRP A 542 20.74 -1.66 45.67
CA TRP A 542 20.21 -1.62 44.31
C TRP A 542 21.04 -0.77 43.34
N LYS A 543 22.05 -0.05 43.84
CA LYS A 543 23.01 0.70 43.04
C LYS A 543 24.31 -0.10 42.94
N ALA A 544 24.45 -0.80 41.85
CA ALA A 544 25.64 -1.56 41.56
C ALA A 544 26.26 -1.09 40.25
N MET A 545 27.56 -0.86 40.26
CA MET A 545 28.34 -0.61 39.05
C MET A 545 29.24 -1.82 38.80
N ILE A 546 29.17 -2.37 37.61
CA ILE A 546 30.01 -3.50 37.21
C ILE A 546 31.08 -3.00 36.26
N ILE A 547 32.33 -3.22 36.62
CA ILE A 547 33.49 -2.94 35.78
C ILE A 547 34.12 -4.27 35.45
N PHE A 548 34.19 -4.65 34.19
CA PHE A 548 34.84 -5.88 33.81
C PHE A 548 35.76 -5.73 32.60
N TYR A 549 36.72 -6.60 32.52
CA TYR A 549 37.68 -6.71 31.45
C TYR A 549 37.52 -8.09 30.77
N ILE A 550 37.47 -8.10 29.44
CA ILE A 550 37.46 -9.32 28.65
C ILE A 550 38.80 -9.38 27.90
N PRO A 551 39.67 -10.34 28.17
CA PRO A 551 40.87 -10.52 27.38
C PRO A 551 40.50 -10.97 25.97
N SER A 552 40.81 -10.15 24.97
CA SER A 552 40.68 -10.47 23.54
C SER A 552 41.86 -9.83 22.81
N ASN A 553 42.06 -10.23 21.54
CA ASN A 553 43.13 -9.66 20.69
C ASN A 553 42.97 -8.14 20.44
N SER A 554 41.83 -7.57 20.82
CA SER A 554 41.62 -6.12 20.97
C SER A 554 40.88 -5.89 22.28
N PRO A 555 41.45 -5.14 23.22
CA PRO A 555 40.84 -4.90 24.51
C PRO A 555 39.53 -4.11 24.34
N GLN A 556 38.42 -4.79 24.50
CA GLN A 556 37.11 -4.15 24.57
C GLN A 556 36.75 -3.96 26.05
N TYR A 557 36.58 -2.71 26.45
CA TYR A 557 36.12 -2.35 27.78
C TYR A 557 34.62 -2.19 27.75
N LYS A 558 33.92 -2.80 28.69
CA LYS A 558 32.50 -2.55 28.87
C LYS A 558 32.21 -2.26 30.32
N ALA A 559 31.90 -1.01 30.64
CA ALA A 559 31.25 -0.68 31.90
C ALA A 559 29.74 -0.90 31.70
N LEU A 560 29.15 -1.79 32.45
CA LEU A 560 27.70 -2.00 32.47
C LEU A 560 27.16 -1.39 33.77
N TYR A 561 26.29 -0.41 33.61
CA TYR A 561 25.46 0.07 34.70
C TYR A 561 24.20 -0.79 34.75
N GLN A 562 23.98 -1.45 35.87
CA GLN A 562 22.71 -2.12 36.13
C GLN A 562 22.07 -1.41 37.32
N TYR A 563 20.95 -0.74 37.09
CA TYR A 563 20.15 -0.07 38.11
C TYR A 563 18.97 -0.94 38.50
#